data_a856c8d68178cae8ef95751d27cf9647
#
_entry.id   a856c8d68178cae8ef95751d27cf9647
#
_cell.length_a   1.000
_cell.length_b   1.000
_cell.length_c   1.000
_cell.angle_alpha   90.00
_cell.angle_beta   90.00
_cell.angle_gamma   90.00
#
_symmetry.space_group_name_H-M   'P 1'
#
loop_
_entity.id
_entity.type
_entity.pdbx_description
1 polymer ?
#
loop_
_entity_poly.entity_id
_entity_poly.type
_entity_poly.pdbx_seq_one_letter_code
_entity_poly.pdbx_strand_id
1 'polypeptide(L)'
;SETFDKFCTILFKKALEKEIAAIGITDYFSIDNYKKVKAFISNIDTSTDFTKEEIITVKRILIIPNVELRILPVTDSGRLVNVHCLFNPAYEDSLENNFFGSIEYSAGLGKKYKMNRQGLIDLGKSLDSSLNNEKAYIKGVDSFVVTHSALQKLLDENSGFRENVIIAVSNSNRDGASAFQKHYDLFEDAKESSLDAVRKSIYCISNCI
;
A
#
# COMPACT_ATOMS: atom_id res chain seq x y z
N SER A 1 -19.12 -8.95 4.68
CA SER A 1 -19.78 -8.88 6.02
C SER A 1 -20.65 -7.62 6.05
N GLU A 2 -21.75 -7.67 6.79
CA GLU A 2 -22.75 -6.56 6.87
C GLU A 2 -22.09 -5.20 7.17
N THR A 3 -21.10 -5.16 8.06
CA THR A 3 -20.36 -3.93 8.41
C THR A 3 -19.54 -3.38 7.25
N PHE A 4 -18.91 -4.25 6.47
CA PHE A 4 -18.11 -3.82 5.32
C PHE A 4 -18.99 -3.35 4.16
N ASP A 5 -20.15 -4.01 3.96
CA ASP A 5 -21.08 -3.61 2.92
C ASP A 5 -21.73 -2.25 3.23
N LYS A 6 -22.04 -1.97 4.49
CA LYS A 6 -22.43 -0.63 4.96
C LYS A 6 -21.36 0.42 4.70
N PHE A 7 -20.09 0.10 4.96
CA PHE A 7 -18.97 0.98 4.64
C PHE A 7 -18.91 1.26 3.13
N CYS A 8 -19.02 0.23 2.27
CA CYS A 8 -19.04 0.40 0.83
C CYS A 8 -20.21 1.26 0.36
N THR A 9 -21.39 1.05 0.92
CA THR A 9 -22.58 1.88 0.61
C THR A 9 -22.31 3.36 0.89
N ILE A 10 -21.77 3.68 2.08
CA ILE A 10 -21.45 5.06 2.46
C ILE A 10 -20.36 5.63 1.54
N LEU A 11 -19.31 4.86 1.26
CA LEU A 11 -18.22 5.24 0.37
C LEU A 11 -18.74 5.64 -1.01
N PHE A 12 -19.56 4.79 -1.63
CA PHE A 12 -20.05 5.04 -2.98
C PHE A 12 -21.12 6.12 -3.04
N LYS A 13 -22.00 6.23 -2.03
CA LYS A 13 -22.91 7.40 -1.93
C LYS A 13 -22.12 8.71 -1.87
N LYS A 14 -21.05 8.73 -1.10
CA LYS A 14 -20.19 9.92 -0.99
C LYS A 14 -19.40 10.19 -2.28
N ALA A 15 -18.95 9.14 -2.95
CA ALA A 15 -18.28 9.25 -4.24
C ALA A 15 -19.21 9.83 -5.32
N LEU A 16 -20.46 9.39 -5.36
CA LEU A 16 -21.48 9.95 -6.25
C LEU A 16 -21.75 11.42 -5.95
N GLU A 17 -21.94 11.77 -4.67
CA GLU A 17 -22.16 13.18 -4.24
C GLU A 17 -21.01 14.11 -4.68
N LYS A 18 -19.80 13.60 -4.68
CA LYS A 18 -18.58 14.34 -5.01
C LYS A 18 -18.08 14.16 -6.44
N GLU A 19 -18.84 13.46 -7.28
CA GLU A 19 -18.47 13.15 -8.67
C GLU A 19 -17.08 12.52 -8.82
N ILE A 20 -16.73 11.62 -7.90
CA ILE A 20 -15.42 10.94 -7.89
C ILE A 20 -15.37 9.91 -9.02
N ALA A 21 -14.38 10.03 -9.89
CA ALA A 21 -14.18 9.13 -11.03
C ALA A 21 -13.21 7.96 -10.73
N ALA A 22 -12.34 8.08 -9.73
CA ALA A 22 -11.38 7.05 -9.37
C ALA A 22 -11.16 6.99 -7.85
N ILE A 23 -11.01 5.78 -7.29
CA ILE A 23 -10.77 5.55 -5.86
C ILE A 23 -9.67 4.53 -5.67
N GLY A 24 -8.59 4.90 -4.97
CA GLY A 24 -7.58 3.97 -4.49
C GLY A 24 -8.04 3.32 -3.18
N ILE A 25 -8.10 2.00 -3.15
CA ILE A 25 -8.42 1.25 -1.93
C ILE A 25 -7.11 0.83 -1.29
N THR A 26 -6.83 1.40 -0.13
CA THR A 26 -5.53 1.27 0.55
C THR A 26 -5.55 0.17 1.59
N ASP A 27 -4.54 -0.71 1.51
CA ASP A 27 -4.21 -1.70 2.53
C ASP A 27 -2.70 -1.69 2.81
N TYR A 28 -2.31 -2.00 4.05
CA TYR A 28 -0.91 -2.31 4.35
C TYR A 28 -0.54 -3.71 3.86
N PHE A 29 0.43 -3.78 2.96
CA PHE A 29 1.03 -5.04 2.47
C PHE A 29 0.01 -6.05 1.91
N SER A 30 -1.14 -5.61 1.44
CA SER A 30 -2.18 -6.45 0.85
C SER A 30 -3.08 -5.67 -0.12
N ILE A 31 -3.99 -6.37 -0.79
CA ILE A 31 -5.11 -5.81 -1.57
C ILE A 31 -6.44 -6.45 -1.16
N ASP A 32 -6.55 -6.91 0.08
CA ASP A 32 -7.71 -7.65 0.56
C ASP A 32 -8.99 -6.79 0.56
N ASN A 33 -8.88 -5.52 0.97
CA ASN A 33 -10.04 -4.61 0.94
C ASN A 33 -10.40 -4.18 -0.48
N TYR A 34 -9.41 -4.02 -1.36
CA TYR A 34 -9.68 -3.81 -2.78
C TYR A 34 -10.50 -4.96 -3.37
N LYS A 35 -10.12 -6.22 -3.11
CA LYS A 35 -10.88 -7.40 -3.55
C LYS A 35 -12.30 -7.42 -2.99
N LYS A 36 -12.49 -7.05 -1.72
CA LYS A 36 -13.83 -6.95 -1.10
C LYS A 36 -14.68 -5.85 -1.74
N VAL A 37 -14.09 -4.69 -2.05
CA VAL A 37 -14.80 -3.60 -2.75
C VAL A 37 -15.21 -4.04 -4.15
N LYS A 38 -14.35 -4.72 -4.91
CA LYS A 38 -14.71 -5.31 -6.21
C LYS A 38 -15.87 -6.30 -6.09
N ALA A 39 -15.82 -7.18 -5.09
CA ALA A 39 -16.92 -8.12 -4.84
C ALA A 39 -18.22 -7.40 -4.52
N PHE A 40 -18.20 -6.33 -3.73
CA PHE A 40 -19.38 -5.49 -3.46
C PHE A 40 -19.94 -4.90 -4.76
N ILE A 41 -19.10 -4.28 -5.60
CA ILE A 41 -19.54 -3.70 -6.89
C ILE A 41 -20.12 -4.77 -7.80
N SER A 42 -19.54 -5.96 -7.83
CA SER A 42 -20.06 -7.07 -8.65
C SER A 42 -21.46 -7.53 -8.24
N ASN A 43 -21.84 -7.33 -6.99
CA ASN A 43 -23.15 -7.70 -6.44
C ASN A 43 -24.08 -6.49 -6.25
N ILE A 44 -23.70 -5.29 -6.66
CA ILE A 44 -24.45 -4.05 -6.36
C ILE A 44 -25.83 -4.00 -7.01
N ASP A 45 -26.06 -4.77 -8.08
CA ASP A 45 -27.35 -4.84 -8.76
C ASP A 45 -28.48 -5.37 -7.87
N THR A 46 -28.13 -6.09 -6.81
CA THR A 46 -29.09 -6.62 -5.82
C THR A 46 -29.33 -5.69 -4.64
N SER A 47 -28.60 -4.57 -4.58
CA SER A 47 -28.70 -3.62 -3.48
C SER A 47 -29.95 -2.75 -3.61
N THR A 48 -30.65 -2.57 -2.50
CA THR A 48 -31.79 -1.63 -2.39
C THR A 48 -31.33 -0.22 -2.01
N ASP A 49 -30.06 -0.03 -1.72
CA ASP A 49 -29.50 1.26 -1.27
C ASP A 49 -29.20 2.22 -2.42
N PHE A 50 -29.18 1.72 -3.66
CA PHE A 50 -28.84 2.49 -4.87
C PHE A 50 -29.97 2.45 -5.90
N THR A 51 -30.17 3.59 -6.59
CA THR A 51 -31.01 3.61 -7.79
C THR A 51 -30.28 2.95 -8.96
N LYS A 52 -30.99 2.64 -10.04
CA LYS A 52 -30.40 2.05 -11.26
C LYS A 52 -29.34 2.98 -11.88
N GLU A 53 -29.59 4.28 -11.88
CA GLU A 53 -28.68 5.29 -12.39
C GLU A 53 -27.42 5.39 -11.54
N GLU A 54 -27.57 5.34 -10.22
CA GLU A 54 -26.44 5.31 -9.28
C GLU A 54 -25.57 4.07 -9.47
N ILE A 55 -26.19 2.89 -9.65
CA ILE A 55 -25.47 1.62 -9.90
C ILE A 55 -24.64 1.74 -11.19
N ILE A 56 -25.21 2.27 -12.27
CA ILE A 56 -24.47 2.48 -13.52
C ILE A 56 -23.27 3.39 -13.30
N THR A 57 -23.43 4.45 -12.52
CA THR A 57 -22.37 5.41 -12.24
C THR A 57 -21.29 4.79 -11.34
N VAL A 58 -21.66 4.07 -10.28
CA VAL A 58 -20.72 3.37 -9.39
C VAL A 58 -19.86 2.38 -10.18
N LYS A 59 -20.45 1.62 -11.11
CA LYS A 59 -19.71 0.66 -11.95
C LYS A 59 -18.72 1.31 -12.91
N ARG A 60 -18.81 2.62 -13.13
CA ARG A 60 -17.86 3.39 -13.96
C ARG A 60 -16.71 3.99 -13.15
N ILE A 61 -16.82 4.02 -11.81
CA ILE A 61 -15.73 4.50 -10.97
C ILE A 61 -14.54 3.54 -11.09
N LEU A 62 -13.37 4.08 -11.44
CA LEU A 62 -12.15 3.31 -11.50
C LEU A 62 -11.70 2.96 -10.07
N ILE A 63 -11.66 1.68 -9.72
CA ILE A 63 -11.16 1.21 -8.43
C ILE A 63 -9.72 0.73 -8.63
N ILE A 64 -8.80 1.31 -7.86
CA ILE A 64 -7.36 1.09 -7.98
C ILE A 64 -6.84 0.35 -6.74
N PRO A 65 -6.17 -0.81 -6.89
CA PRO A 65 -5.47 -1.42 -5.76
C PRO A 65 -4.31 -0.53 -5.33
N ASN A 66 -4.34 -0.07 -4.07
CA ASN A 66 -3.33 0.78 -3.49
C ASN A 66 -2.68 0.08 -2.30
N VAL A 67 -1.43 -0.33 -2.45
CA VAL A 67 -0.66 -0.96 -1.37
C VAL A 67 0.18 0.10 -0.68
N GLU A 68 -0.06 0.27 0.62
CA GLU A 68 0.75 1.14 1.46
C GLU A 68 1.92 0.38 2.05
N LEU A 69 3.12 0.89 1.82
CA LEU A 69 4.38 0.35 2.34
C LEU A 69 4.94 1.28 3.40
N ARG A 70 5.53 0.69 4.44
CA ARG A 70 6.38 1.40 5.40
C ARG A 70 7.83 1.20 5.02
N ILE A 71 8.51 2.28 4.64
CA ILE A 71 9.85 2.23 4.05
C ILE A 71 10.89 2.84 4.98
N LEU A 72 12.05 2.17 5.09
CA LEU A 72 13.28 2.72 5.63
C LEU A 72 13.98 3.60 4.57
N PRO A 73 14.69 4.67 4.96
CA PRO A 73 15.05 5.04 6.33
C PRO A 73 13.90 5.68 7.11
N VAL A 74 14.07 5.72 8.42
CA VAL A 74 13.15 6.43 9.32
C VAL A 74 13.32 7.94 9.19
N THR A 75 12.27 8.69 9.53
CA THR A 75 12.29 10.14 9.68
C THR A 75 13.06 10.53 10.95
N ASP A 76 13.34 11.83 11.17
CA ASP A 76 13.95 12.36 12.42
C ASP A 76 13.20 11.95 13.65
N SER A 77 11.88 11.91 13.57
CA SER A 77 11.04 11.47 14.66
C SER A 77 11.02 9.94 14.84
N GLY A 78 11.87 9.18 14.13
CA GLY A 78 11.95 7.74 14.18
C GLY A 78 10.77 7.03 13.48
N ARG A 79 10.00 7.75 12.65
CA ARG A 79 8.86 7.17 11.92
C ARG A 79 9.27 6.69 10.54
N LEU A 80 8.71 5.56 10.12
CA LEU A 80 8.85 5.04 8.76
C LEU A 80 8.12 5.94 7.76
N VAL A 81 8.63 6.00 6.54
CA VAL A 81 7.99 6.75 5.45
C VAL A 81 6.91 5.88 4.80
N ASN A 82 5.71 6.42 4.67
CA ASN A 82 4.63 5.75 3.95
C ASN A 82 4.74 6.02 2.45
N VAL A 83 4.75 4.94 1.68
CA VAL A 83 4.76 4.96 0.22
C VAL A 83 3.58 4.16 -0.30
N HIS A 84 2.85 4.74 -1.23
CA HIS A 84 1.70 4.13 -1.87
C HIS A 84 2.09 3.58 -3.24
N CYS A 85 1.79 2.32 -3.47
CA CYS A 85 1.91 1.66 -4.77
C CYS A 85 0.51 1.49 -5.36
N LEU A 86 0.15 2.38 -6.31
CA LEU A 86 -1.12 2.33 -7.01
C LEU A 86 -0.95 1.47 -8.26
N PHE A 87 -1.59 0.32 -8.30
CA PHE A 87 -1.44 -0.64 -9.38
C PHE A 87 -2.50 -0.49 -10.45
N ASN A 88 -2.14 -0.77 -11.69
CA ASN A 88 -3.10 -1.02 -12.74
C ASN A 88 -4.03 -2.18 -12.32
N PRO A 89 -5.36 -2.01 -12.30
CA PRO A 89 -6.28 -3.09 -11.93
C PRO A 89 -6.11 -4.36 -12.77
N ALA A 90 -5.69 -4.25 -14.02
CA ALA A 90 -5.41 -5.40 -14.87
C ALA A 90 -4.19 -6.23 -14.44
N TYR A 91 -3.34 -5.69 -13.55
CA TYR A 91 -2.15 -6.37 -13.01
C TYR A 91 -2.44 -7.12 -11.71
N GLU A 92 -3.68 -7.12 -11.20
CA GLU A 92 -4.08 -7.68 -9.91
C GLU A 92 -3.60 -9.12 -9.70
N ASP A 93 -3.83 -10.01 -10.68
CA ASP A 93 -3.50 -11.42 -10.56
C ASP A 93 -1.98 -11.70 -10.46
N SER A 94 -1.18 -10.75 -10.90
CA SER A 94 0.28 -10.84 -10.83
C SER A 94 0.88 -10.38 -9.51
N LEU A 95 0.11 -9.64 -8.68
CA LEU A 95 0.63 -9.01 -7.47
C LEU A 95 1.11 -10.01 -6.43
N GLU A 96 0.42 -11.13 -6.25
CA GLU A 96 0.78 -12.11 -5.21
C GLU A 96 2.19 -12.66 -5.43
N ASN A 97 2.52 -13.03 -6.66
CA ASN A 97 3.81 -13.62 -7.00
C ASN A 97 4.89 -12.58 -7.29
N ASN A 98 4.56 -11.55 -8.08
CA ASN A 98 5.53 -10.62 -8.62
C ASN A 98 5.81 -9.41 -7.71
N PHE A 99 4.96 -9.17 -6.71
CA PHE A 99 5.12 -8.08 -5.75
C PHE A 99 5.23 -8.61 -4.32
N PHE A 100 4.16 -9.16 -3.76
CA PHE A 100 4.16 -9.62 -2.37
C PHE A 100 5.13 -10.77 -2.12
N GLY A 101 5.31 -11.68 -3.09
CA GLY A 101 6.27 -12.77 -3.01
C GLY A 101 7.72 -12.38 -3.25
N SER A 102 7.99 -11.19 -3.79
CA SER A 102 9.33 -10.74 -4.20
C SER A 102 10.03 -9.85 -3.18
N ILE A 103 9.29 -9.19 -2.29
CA ILE A 103 9.86 -8.34 -1.24
C ILE A 103 10.08 -9.15 0.03
N GLU A 104 11.31 -9.08 0.56
CA GLU A 104 11.72 -9.76 1.77
C GLU A 104 12.16 -8.77 2.85
N TYR A 105 11.78 -9.05 4.09
CA TYR A 105 12.25 -8.39 5.30
C TYR A 105 13.19 -9.30 6.08
N SER A 106 14.35 -8.79 6.48
CA SER A 106 15.30 -9.51 7.32
C SER A 106 15.12 -9.09 8.78
N ALA A 107 14.44 -9.94 9.56
CA ALA A 107 14.34 -9.77 11.00
C ALA A 107 15.52 -10.49 11.64
N GLY A 108 16.53 -9.80 12.14
CA GLY A 108 17.68 -10.35 12.89
C GLY A 108 18.05 -11.83 12.68
N LEU A 109 19.22 -12.27 13.05
CA LEU A 109 19.68 -13.68 12.95
C LEU A 109 19.57 -14.30 11.53
N GLY A 110 19.48 -13.47 10.47
CA GLY A 110 19.44 -13.95 9.09
C GLY A 110 18.10 -14.55 8.60
N LYS A 111 17.07 -14.55 9.44
CA LYS A 111 15.74 -15.00 8.99
C LYS A 111 15.11 -13.95 8.06
N LYS A 112 14.58 -14.44 6.93
CA LYS A 112 13.89 -13.63 5.94
C LYS A 112 12.41 -14.03 5.88
N TYR A 113 11.55 -13.03 5.76
CA TYR A 113 10.11 -13.18 5.63
C TYR A 113 9.63 -12.43 4.41
N LYS A 114 8.80 -13.09 3.59
CA LYS A 114 8.18 -12.48 2.41
C LYS A 114 7.04 -11.55 2.81
N MET A 115 6.76 -10.56 1.98
CA MET A 115 5.66 -9.62 2.20
C MET A 115 4.26 -10.23 1.94
N ASN A 116 4.18 -11.46 1.49
CA ASN A 116 2.90 -12.15 1.32
C ASN A 116 2.27 -12.57 2.66
N ARG A 117 0.98 -12.97 2.63
CA ARG A 117 0.22 -13.29 3.83
C ARG A 117 0.90 -14.32 4.73
N GLN A 118 1.46 -15.40 4.15
CA GLN A 118 2.13 -16.42 4.96
C GLN A 118 3.41 -15.90 5.61
N GLY A 119 4.24 -15.16 4.88
CA GLY A 119 5.45 -14.57 5.42
C GLY A 119 5.19 -13.56 6.55
N LEU A 120 4.09 -12.80 6.45
CA LEU A 120 3.64 -11.90 7.52
C LEU A 120 3.17 -12.67 8.76
N ILE A 121 2.45 -13.79 8.59
CA ILE A 121 2.08 -14.68 9.71
C ILE A 121 3.33 -15.26 10.37
N ASP A 122 4.27 -15.74 9.57
CA ASP A 122 5.51 -16.36 10.08
C ASP A 122 6.37 -15.35 10.83
N LEU A 123 6.45 -14.10 10.35
CA LEU A 123 7.09 -13.00 11.06
C LEU A 123 6.40 -12.74 12.40
N GLY A 124 5.07 -12.60 12.42
CA GLY A 124 4.32 -12.37 13.65
C GLY A 124 4.52 -13.48 14.68
N LYS A 125 4.49 -14.75 14.26
CA LYS A 125 4.78 -15.91 15.12
C LYS A 125 6.22 -15.97 15.61
N SER A 126 7.17 -15.47 14.83
CA SER A 126 8.56 -15.39 15.26
C SER A 126 8.77 -14.36 16.37
N LEU A 127 7.93 -13.33 16.43
CA LEU A 127 7.95 -12.30 17.47
C LEU A 127 7.17 -12.72 18.71
N ASP A 128 6.09 -13.50 18.52
CA ASP A 128 5.29 -14.07 19.60
C ASP A 128 4.65 -15.39 19.12
N SER A 129 5.24 -16.51 19.56
CA SER A 129 4.80 -17.85 19.18
C SER A 129 3.43 -18.26 19.73
N SER A 130 2.89 -17.53 20.70
CA SER A 130 1.57 -17.80 21.31
C SER A 130 0.40 -17.32 20.46
N LEU A 131 0.66 -16.47 19.46
CA LEU A 131 -0.39 -15.86 18.62
C LEU A 131 -1.03 -16.90 17.67
N ASN A 132 -2.36 -16.81 17.54
CA ASN A 132 -3.05 -17.48 16.44
C ASN A 132 -2.71 -16.80 15.10
N ASN A 133 -3.09 -17.39 13.97
CA ASN A 133 -2.72 -16.90 12.64
C ASN A 133 -3.22 -15.46 12.37
N GLU A 134 -4.41 -15.11 12.83
CA GLU A 134 -4.99 -13.78 12.62
C GLU A 134 -4.21 -12.70 13.38
N LYS A 135 -3.96 -12.92 14.67
CA LYS A 135 -3.16 -11.99 15.49
C LYS A 135 -1.70 -11.95 15.03
N ALA A 136 -1.15 -13.09 14.60
CA ALA A 136 0.19 -13.16 14.04
C ALA A 136 0.29 -12.37 12.73
N TYR A 137 -0.72 -12.45 11.85
CA TYR A 137 -0.79 -11.63 10.65
C TYR A 137 -0.75 -10.12 10.98
N ILE A 138 -1.60 -9.66 11.90
CA ILE A 138 -1.61 -8.26 12.35
C ILE A 138 -0.24 -7.86 12.89
N LYS A 139 0.35 -8.67 13.78
CA LYS A 139 1.68 -8.43 14.35
C LYS A 139 2.77 -8.37 13.29
N GLY A 140 2.69 -9.24 12.28
CA GLY A 140 3.58 -9.26 11.13
C GLY A 140 3.46 -7.99 10.29
N VAL A 141 2.23 -7.58 9.97
CA VAL A 141 1.95 -6.31 9.26
C VAL A 141 2.51 -5.12 10.03
N ASP A 142 2.36 -5.08 11.36
CA ASP A 142 2.87 -3.99 12.20
C ASP A 142 4.40 -3.94 12.26
N SER A 143 5.06 -5.07 12.05
CA SER A 143 6.51 -5.22 12.23
C SER A 143 7.28 -5.27 10.92
N PHE A 144 6.61 -5.54 9.80
CA PHE A 144 7.25 -5.64 8.49
C PHE A 144 7.65 -4.26 7.98
N VAL A 145 8.85 -4.18 7.46
CA VAL A 145 9.41 -2.95 6.90
C VAL A 145 10.08 -3.25 5.57
N VAL A 146 9.86 -2.39 4.59
CA VAL A 146 10.49 -2.47 3.27
C VAL A 146 11.69 -1.53 3.24
N THR A 147 12.82 -1.98 2.69
CA THR A 147 13.91 -1.08 2.41
C THR A 147 13.68 -0.38 1.06
N HIS A 148 14.10 0.88 0.96
CA HIS A 148 14.06 1.58 -0.33
C HIS A 148 14.76 0.79 -1.45
N SER A 149 15.93 0.22 -1.15
CA SER A 149 16.70 -0.58 -2.11
C SER A 149 15.96 -1.84 -2.59
N ALA A 150 15.15 -2.48 -1.73
CA ALA A 150 14.34 -3.64 -2.14
C ALA A 150 13.23 -3.23 -3.13
N LEU A 151 12.56 -2.11 -2.87
CA LEU A 151 11.53 -1.60 -3.80
C LEU A 151 12.16 -1.15 -5.13
N GLN A 152 13.27 -0.42 -5.08
CA GLN A 152 13.98 0.03 -6.27
C GLN A 152 14.45 -1.15 -7.12
N LYS A 153 15.08 -2.15 -6.49
CA LYS A 153 15.52 -3.36 -7.18
C LYS A 153 14.36 -4.06 -7.90
N LEU A 154 13.20 -4.18 -7.23
CA LEU A 154 12.02 -4.78 -7.85
C LEU A 154 11.54 -3.99 -9.08
N LEU A 155 11.55 -2.65 -9.02
CA LEU A 155 11.19 -1.78 -10.14
C LEU A 155 12.19 -1.89 -11.30
N ASP A 156 13.48 -2.01 -10.99
CA ASP A 156 14.55 -2.08 -12.01
C ASP A 156 14.59 -3.46 -12.70
N GLU A 157 14.36 -4.53 -11.95
CA GLU A 157 14.46 -5.91 -12.45
C GLU A 157 13.16 -6.44 -13.08
N ASN A 158 12.02 -5.77 -12.87
CA ASN A 158 10.71 -6.23 -13.34
C ASN A 158 9.98 -5.13 -14.12
N SER A 159 10.17 -5.12 -15.45
CA SER A 159 9.54 -4.15 -16.34
C SER A 159 8.00 -4.22 -16.28
N GLY A 160 7.43 -5.42 -16.20
CA GLY A 160 5.98 -5.60 -16.09
C GLY A 160 5.42 -4.98 -14.81
N PHE A 161 6.17 -5.03 -13.71
CA PHE A 161 5.80 -4.32 -12.47
C PHE A 161 5.89 -2.80 -12.67
N ARG A 162 7.02 -2.31 -13.20
CA ARG A 162 7.28 -0.87 -13.37
C ARG A 162 6.23 -0.19 -14.25
N GLU A 163 5.79 -0.85 -15.32
CA GLU A 163 4.79 -0.32 -16.27
C GLU A 163 3.37 -0.31 -15.71
N ASN A 164 3.11 -1.04 -14.61
CA ASN A 164 1.79 -1.22 -14.03
C ASN A 164 1.63 -0.63 -12.63
N VAL A 165 2.56 0.24 -12.18
CA VAL A 165 2.51 0.87 -10.86
C VAL A 165 2.80 2.36 -10.93
N ILE A 166 2.05 3.14 -10.18
CA ILE A 166 2.36 4.54 -9.85
C ILE A 166 2.80 4.58 -8.40
N ILE A 167 4.00 5.10 -8.15
CA ILE A 167 4.52 5.30 -6.80
C ILE A 167 4.17 6.71 -6.34
N ALA A 168 3.44 6.81 -5.23
CA ALA A 168 3.07 8.07 -4.62
C ALA A 168 3.58 8.13 -3.18
N VAL A 169 4.05 9.31 -2.78
CA VAL A 169 4.55 9.56 -1.43
C VAL A 169 3.69 10.63 -0.79
N SER A 170 3.18 10.37 0.41
CA SER A 170 2.40 11.34 1.16
C SER A 170 3.23 12.58 1.47
N ASN A 171 2.67 13.76 1.24
CA ASN A 171 3.25 15.05 1.60
C ASN A 171 2.26 15.83 2.47
N SER A 172 1.88 15.26 3.61
CA SER A 172 0.91 15.83 4.55
C SER A 172 1.59 16.38 5.80
N ASN A 173 1.19 17.57 6.22
CA ASN A 173 1.62 18.17 7.50
C ASN A 173 1.04 17.43 8.73
N ARG A 174 0.11 16.50 8.52
CA ARG A 174 -0.74 15.96 9.59
C ARG A 174 -0.31 14.60 10.11
N ASP A 175 0.35 13.77 9.30
CA ASP A 175 0.60 12.37 9.65
C ASP A 175 2.04 12.08 10.12
N GLY A 176 2.95 13.01 10.10
CA GLY A 176 4.33 12.84 10.57
C GLY A 176 5.13 11.70 9.89
N ALA A 177 4.51 11.02 8.92
CA ALA A 177 5.11 9.97 8.08
C ALA A 177 5.36 10.47 6.66
N SER A 178 5.15 11.77 6.43
CA SER A 178 5.42 12.43 5.16
C SER A 178 6.92 12.48 4.87
N ALA A 179 7.30 12.03 3.68
CA ALA A 179 8.69 12.01 3.25
C ALA A 179 9.31 13.41 3.05
N PHE A 180 8.47 14.45 2.95
CA PHE A 180 8.93 15.77 2.52
C PHE A 180 8.78 16.86 3.58
N GLN A 181 8.10 16.60 4.70
CA GLN A 181 7.87 17.62 5.71
C GLN A 181 8.75 17.43 6.94
N LYS A 182 9.30 18.54 7.45
CA LYS A 182 10.23 18.65 8.57
C LYS A 182 11.58 17.95 8.36
N HIS A 183 11.91 17.56 7.13
CA HIS A 183 13.21 16.96 6.80
C HIS A 183 14.16 17.98 6.15
N TYR A 184 13.72 19.21 5.96
CA TYR A 184 14.57 20.26 5.40
C TYR A 184 15.84 20.49 6.26
N ASP A 185 15.69 20.49 7.57
CA ASP A 185 16.79 20.72 8.51
C ASP A 185 17.83 19.60 8.52
N LEU A 186 17.38 18.33 8.28
CA LEU A 186 18.29 17.19 8.13
C LEU A 186 19.12 17.23 6.84
N PHE A 187 18.62 17.89 5.82
CA PHE A 187 19.25 17.89 4.50
C PHE A 187 20.27 19.01 4.32
N GLU A 188 20.21 20.07 5.12
CA GLU A 188 21.21 21.14 5.09
C GLU A 188 22.56 20.72 5.69
N ASP A 189 22.57 19.86 6.73
CA ASP A 189 23.77 19.42 7.43
C ASP A 189 24.35 18.09 6.96
N ALA A 190 23.58 17.29 6.22
CA ALA A 190 24.02 15.99 5.74
C ALA A 190 24.76 16.11 4.40
N LYS A 191 26.06 16.35 4.44
CA LYS A 191 26.95 16.15 3.30
C LYS A 191 26.76 14.74 2.76
N GLU A 192 26.12 14.62 1.58
CA GLU A 192 25.99 13.39 0.77
C GLU A 192 25.61 12.13 1.56
N SER A 193 24.62 12.23 2.44
CA SER A 193 24.16 11.08 3.19
C SER A 193 23.35 10.13 2.30
N SER A 194 23.29 8.87 2.70
CA SER A 194 22.44 7.83 2.08
C SER A 194 20.97 8.27 1.94
N LEU A 195 20.51 9.21 2.76
CA LEU A 195 19.19 9.82 2.73
C LEU A 195 18.93 10.71 1.49
N ASP A 196 19.93 11.48 1.05
CA ASP A 196 19.78 12.30 -0.16
C ASP A 196 19.72 11.44 -1.42
N ALA A 197 20.49 10.34 -1.45
CA ALA A 197 20.39 9.34 -2.50
C ALA A 197 19.01 8.67 -2.53
N VAL A 198 18.46 8.31 -1.37
CA VAL A 198 17.11 7.75 -1.22
C VAL A 198 16.05 8.76 -1.67
N ARG A 199 16.15 10.03 -1.26
CA ARG A 199 15.26 11.10 -1.67
C ARG A 199 15.28 11.33 -3.18
N LYS A 200 16.45 11.43 -3.79
CA LYS A 200 16.60 11.57 -5.23
C LYS A 200 15.99 10.39 -5.97
N SER A 201 16.14 9.18 -5.48
CA SER A 201 15.60 7.99 -6.12
C SER A 201 14.07 7.87 -5.94
N ILE A 202 13.49 8.23 -4.80
CA ILE A 202 12.03 8.33 -4.63
C ILE A 202 11.46 9.40 -5.57
N TYR A 203 12.13 10.55 -5.66
CA TYR A 203 11.75 11.62 -6.59
C TYR A 203 11.87 11.20 -8.06
N CYS A 204 12.93 10.47 -8.42
CA CYS A 204 13.09 9.89 -9.76
C CYS A 204 12.02 8.83 -10.07
N ILE A 205 11.64 8.00 -9.10
CA ILE A 205 10.56 7.01 -9.26
C ILE A 205 9.22 7.72 -9.53
N SER A 206 8.93 8.81 -8.83
CA SER A 206 7.69 9.58 -9.01
C SER A 206 7.65 10.45 -10.26
N ASN A 207 8.80 10.78 -10.87
CA ASN A 207 8.91 11.62 -12.06
C ASN A 207 9.25 10.85 -13.35
N CYS A 208 9.40 9.54 -13.29
CA CYS A 208 9.63 8.69 -14.46
C CYS A 208 8.34 8.17 -15.13
N ILE A 209 7.24 8.94 -14.99
CA ILE A 209 5.96 8.68 -15.66
C ILE A 209 5.69 9.78 -16.67
#